data_561584f47771c1be065ff855aeb3ec12
#
_entry.id   561584f47771c1be065ff855aeb3ec12
#
_cell.length_a   1.000
_cell.length_b   1.000
_cell.length_c   1.000
_cell.angle_alpha   90.00
_cell.angle_beta   90.00
_cell.angle_gamma   90.00
#
_symmetry.space_group_name_H-M   'P 1'
#
loop_
_entity.id
_entity.type
_entity.pdbx_description
1 polymer ?
#
loop_
_entity_poly.entity_id
_entity_poly.type
_entity_poly.pdbx_seq_one_letter_code
_entity_poly.pdbx_strand_id
1 'polypeptide(L)'
;MDKLIGLIDAPFTPFYENGEVNLEPIERYAHMLAKNGLKGVFINGSSGEGYMLTEEERMRLAERWVEVAPEGFKVIVHVGSTCVKSSQRLAAHAQEIGAFGIGAMATPFPKIGRIEELVKYCEEIAVGAPKLPFYYYHIPAFNGAYLPMLDFLKAVDGRIPNFAGIKYTFESLYEYNQCRLYK
;
A
#
# COMPACT_ATOMS: atom_id res chain seq x y z
N MET A 1 10.02 14.97 -2.15
CA MET A 1 9.16 14.24 -1.16
C MET A 1 10.06 13.67 -0.08
N ASP A 2 9.74 13.84 1.20
CA ASP A 2 10.60 13.34 2.28
C ASP A 2 10.55 11.81 2.36
N LYS A 3 11.72 11.20 2.59
CA LYS A 3 11.81 9.75 2.75
C LYS A 3 11.05 9.29 4.00
N LEU A 4 10.30 8.20 3.87
CA LEU A 4 9.68 7.53 5.01
C LEU A 4 10.75 6.82 5.83
N ILE A 5 10.98 7.27 7.07
CA ILE A 5 12.01 6.72 7.96
C ILE A 5 11.35 6.09 9.19
N GLY A 6 11.83 4.92 9.57
CA GLY A 6 11.34 4.17 10.73
C GLY A 6 10.58 2.90 10.34
N LEU A 7 10.09 2.20 11.34
CA LEU A 7 9.34 0.96 11.15
C LEU A 7 7.86 1.27 10.84
N ILE A 8 7.33 0.60 9.84
CA ILE A 8 5.92 0.63 9.44
C ILE A 8 5.37 -0.79 9.59
N ASP A 9 4.32 -0.96 10.36
CA ASP A 9 3.67 -2.25 10.53
C ASP A 9 2.73 -2.58 9.36
N ALA A 10 2.46 -3.85 9.16
CA ALA A 10 1.41 -4.34 8.27
C ALA A 10 0.37 -5.10 9.13
N PRO A 11 -0.55 -4.37 9.80
CA PRO A 11 -1.42 -4.93 10.80
C PRO A 11 -2.45 -5.89 10.21
N PHE A 12 -2.89 -6.83 11.04
CA PHE A 12 -4.05 -7.67 10.75
C PHE A 12 -5.33 -6.84 10.81
N THR A 13 -6.32 -7.25 10.02
CA THR A 13 -7.69 -6.73 10.15
C THR A 13 -8.40 -7.51 11.27
N PRO A 14 -8.93 -6.83 12.29
CA PRO A 14 -9.73 -7.50 13.31
C PRO A 14 -11.11 -7.89 12.76
N PHE A 15 -11.60 -9.07 13.15
CA PHE A 15 -12.93 -9.56 12.81
C PHE A 15 -13.70 -9.97 14.06
N TYR A 16 -15.04 -9.94 13.98
CA TYR A 16 -15.90 -10.63 14.90
C TYR A 16 -15.98 -12.13 14.57
N GLU A 17 -16.50 -12.93 15.47
CA GLU A 17 -16.68 -14.38 15.26
C GLU A 17 -17.59 -14.72 14.06
N ASN A 18 -18.49 -13.82 13.69
CA ASN A 18 -19.35 -13.95 12.51
C ASN A 18 -18.65 -13.59 11.18
N GLY A 19 -17.38 -13.19 11.22
CA GLY A 19 -16.58 -12.80 10.05
C GLY A 19 -16.71 -11.35 9.60
N GLU A 20 -17.52 -10.54 10.29
CA GLU A 20 -17.60 -9.10 9.99
C GLU A 20 -16.39 -8.34 10.54
N VAL A 21 -15.99 -7.28 9.85
CA VAL A 21 -14.87 -6.41 10.27
C VAL A 21 -15.18 -5.72 11.58
N ASN A 22 -14.28 -5.87 12.56
CA ASN A 22 -14.36 -5.25 13.88
C ASN A 22 -13.48 -4.01 13.96
N LEU A 23 -14.07 -2.82 14.01
CA LEU A 23 -13.36 -1.54 14.08
C LEU A 23 -12.99 -1.12 15.51
N GLU A 24 -13.59 -1.74 16.54
CA GLU A 24 -13.43 -1.32 17.93
C GLU A 24 -11.98 -1.38 18.45
N PRO A 25 -11.18 -2.43 18.18
CA PRO A 25 -9.83 -2.53 18.74
C PRO A 25 -8.79 -1.64 18.02
N ILE A 26 -9.13 -1.02 16.86
CA ILE A 26 -8.16 -0.31 16.01
C ILE A 26 -7.48 0.85 16.75
N GLU A 27 -8.21 1.63 17.53
CA GLU A 27 -7.65 2.73 18.32
C GLU A 27 -6.57 2.24 19.30
N ARG A 28 -6.91 1.24 20.11
CA ARG A 28 -5.95 0.64 21.04
C ARG A 28 -4.76 0.03 20.30
N TYR A 29 -5.00 -0.55 19.12
CA TYR A 29 -3.96 -1.13 18.28
C TYR A 29 -3.01 -0.05 17.75
N ALA A 30 -3.52 1.06 17.21
CA ALA A 30 -2.73 2.18 16.73
C ALA A 30 -1.84 2.77 17.84
N HIS A 31 -2.42 3.02 19.00
CA HIS A 31 -1.68 3.52 20.17
C HIS A 31 -0.61 2.55 20.68
N MET A 32 -0.89 1.26 20.70
CA MET A 32 0.08 0.22 21.07
C MET A 32 1.28 0.22 20.11
N LEU A 33 1.03 0.27 18.79
CA LEU A 33 2.09 0.30 17.77
C LEU A 33 2.94 1.56 17.90
N ALA A 34 2.31 2.73 18.05
CA ALA A 34 3.02 3.99 18.25
C ALA A 34 3.89 3.99 19.53
N LYS A 35 3.36 3.47 20.64
CA LYS A 35 4.09 3.29 21.91
C LYS A 35 5.32 2.38 21.74
N ASN A 36 5.23 1.39 20.87
CA ASN A 36 6.34 0.48 20.52
C ASN A 36 7.34 1.10 19.53
N GLY A 37 7.20 2.38 19.19
CA GLY A 37 8.15 3.13 18.36
C GLY A 37 7.90 3.05 16.86
N LEU A 38 6.83 2.40 16.41
CA LEU A 38 6.46 2.36 15.01
C LEU A 38 6.00 3.75 14.53
N LYS A 39 6.25 4.05 13.27
CA LYS A 39 5.96 5.36 12.66
C LYS A 39 4.70 5.37 11.83
N GLY A 40 4.06 4.22 11.68
CA GLY A 40 2.83 4.10 10.92
C GLY A 40 2.48 2.66 10.59
N VAL A 41 1.47 2.53 9.75
CA VAL A 41 0.92 1.26 9.28
C VAL A 41 0.72 1.26 7.77
N PHE A 42 0.79 0.05 7.18
CA PHE A 42 0.38 -0.25 5.81
C PHE A 42 -0.82 -1.20 5.87
N ILE A 43 -2.01 -0.63 5.83
CA ILE A 43 -3.28 -1.35 6.01
C ILE A 43 -3.85 -1.93 4.72
N ASN A 44 -4.79 -2.86 4.82
CA ASN A 44 -5.45 -3.52 3.69
C ASN A 44 -4.47 -4.23 2.72
N GLY A 45 -3.23 -4.50 3.16
CA GLY A 45 -2.28 -5.32 2.43
C GLY A 45 -2.57 -6.81 2.57
N SER A 46 -1.59 -7.67 2.28
CA SER A 46 -1.75 -9.14 2.40
C SER A 46 -2.00 -9.58 3.84
N SER A 47 -1.27 -9.05 4.83
CA SER A 47 -1.51 -9.34 6.26
C SER A 47 -2.87 -8.81 6.74
N GLY A 48 -3.32 -7.67 6.20
CA GLY A 48 -4.63 -7.09 6.48
C GLY A 48 -5.76 -7.67 5.63
N GLU A 49 -5.51 -8.74 4.88
CA GLU A 49 -6.50 -9.50 4.09
C GLU A 49 -7.30 -8.66 3.08
N GLY A 50 -6.73 -7.54 2.61
CA GLY A 50 -7.43 -6.52 1.84
C GLY A 50 -8.06 -6.98 0.51
N TYR A 51 -7.53 -8.06 -0.10
CA TYR A 51 -8.16 -8.67 -1.29
C TYR A 51 -9.37 -9.56 -0.97
N MET A 52 -9.58 -9.89 0.30
CA MET A 52 -10.71 -10.70 0.78
C MET A 52 -11.85 -9.83 1.34
N LEU A 53 -11.62 -8.51 1.44
CA LEU A 53 -12.58 -7.54 1.90
C LEU A 53 -13.31 -6.87 0.74
N THR A 54 -14.56 -6.48 0.96
CA THR A 54 -15.29 -5.59 0.06
C THR A 54 -14.66 -4.20 0.01
N GLU A 55 -14.95 -3.42 -1.01
CA GLU A 55 -14.46 -2.03 -1.09
C GLU A 55 -14.94 -1.19 0.10
N GLU A 56 -16.19 -1.38 0.51
CA GLU A 56 -16.81 -0.69 1.64
C GLU A 56 -16.12 -1.02 2.97
N GLU A 57 -15.78 -2.27 3.22
CA GLU A 57 -15.02 -2.68 4.41
C GLU A 57 -13.62 -2.08 4.41
N ARG A 58 -12.93 -2.08 3.26
CA ARG A 58 -11.62 -1.44 3.10
C ARG A 58 -11.66 0.05 3.36
N MET A 59 -12.70 0.76 2.89
CA MET A 59 -12.91 2.17 3.14
C MET A 59 -13.16 2.45 4.64
N ARG A 60 -14.08 1.72 5.27
CA ARG A 60 -14.36 1.87 6.71
C ARG A 60 -13.14 1.60 7.58
N LEU A 61 -12.34 0.60 7.23
CA LEU A 61 -11.06 0.34 7.92
C LEU A 61 -10.09 1.52 7.75
N ALA A 62 -9.95 2.06 6.55
CA ALA A 62 -9.07 3.18 6.29
C ALA A 62 -9.51 4.44 7.05
N GLU A 63 -10.81 4.75 7.05
CA GLU A 63 -11.40 5.84 7.84
C GLU A 63 -11.05 5.70 9.32
N ARG A 64 -11.30 4.51 9.90
CA ARG A 64 -11.04 4.29 11.33
C ARG A 64 -9.57 4.41 11.69
N TRP A 65 -8.66 3.84 10.87
CA TRP A 65 -7.22 3.97 11.10
C TRP A 65 -6.75 5.43 11.04
N VAL A 66 -7.23 6.21 10.06
CA VAL A 66 -6.87 7.63 9.92
C VAL A 66 -7.45 8.46 11.07
N GLU A 67 -8.71 8.21 11.46
CA GLU A 67 -9.39 8.92 12.56
C GLU A 67 -8.65 8.76 13.90
N VAL A 68 -8.16 7.55 14.20
CA VAL A 68 -7.57 7.24 15.51
C VAL A 68 -6.04 7.24 15.52
N ALA A 69 -5.41 7.53 14.40
CA ALA A 69 -3.97 7.57 14.30
C ALA A 69 -3.39 8.61 15.28
N PRO A 70 -2.44 8.24 16.16
CA PRO A 70 -1.74 9.21 16.98
C PRO A 70 -1.05 10.28 16.14
N GLU A 71 -0.82 11.46 16.72
CA GLU A 71 -0.13 12.56 16.03
C GLU A 71 1.21 12.10 15.43
N GLY A 72 1.41 12.39 14.14
CA GLY A 72 2.60 11.99 13.38
C GLY A 72 2.65 10.52 12.96
N PHE A 73 1.66 9.70 13.34
CA PHE A 73 1.57 8.29 12.94
C PHE A 73 0.99 8.19 11.51
N LYS A 74 1.69 7.51 10.63
CA LYS A 74 1.39 7.51 9.18
C LYS A 74 0.54 6.31 8.79
N VAL A 75 -0.59 6.57 8.13
CA VAL A 75 -1.46 5.51 7.59
C VAL A 75 -1.28 5.45 6.08
N ILE A 76 -0.73 4.34 5.58
CA ILE A 76 -0.61 4.04 4.15
C ILE A 76 -1.67 2.99 3.81
N VAL A 77 -2.51 3.30 2.83
CA VAL A 77 -3.63 2.44 2.46
C VAL A 77 -3.28 1.64 1.21
N HIS A 78 -3.33 0.32 1.28
CA HIS A 78 -3.26 -0.51 0.08
C HIS A 78 -4.57 -0.39 -0.68
N VAL A 79 -4.48 0.05 -1.94
CA VAL A 79 -5.64 0.33 -2.81
C VAL A 79 -5.73 -0.61 -4.01
N GLY A 80 -4.74 -1.52 -4.17
CA GLY A 80 -4.71 -2.48 -5.27
C GLY A 80 -5.95 -3.38 -5.31
N SER A 81 -6.42 -3.66 -6.52
CA SER A 81 -7.56 -4.52 -6.82
C SER A 81 -7.35 -5.17 -8.19
N THR A 82 -8.17 -6.17 -8.53
CA THR A 82 -8.24 -6.74 -9.89
C THR A 82 -8.95 -5.80 -10.87
N CYS A 83 -9.67 -4.80 -10.37
CA CYS A 83 -10.33 -3.76 -11.15
C CYS A 83 -9.65 -2.40 -10.94
N VAL A 84 -9.08 -1.83 -12.01
CA VAL A 84 -8.39 -0.52 -11.92
C VAL A 84 -9.34 0.58 -11.43
N LYS A 85 -10.60 0.59 -11.85
CA LYS A 85 -11.59 1.58 -11.38
C LYS A 85 -11.85 1.49 -9.89
N SER A 86 -11.90 0.26 -9.34
CA SER A 86 -11.99 0.02 -7.90
C SER A 86 -10.75 0.55 -7.18
N SER A 87 -9.56 0.30 -7.74
CA SER A 87 -8.31 0.86 -7.19
C SER A 87 -8.28 2.38 -7.18
N GLN A 88 -8.77 3.01 -8.25
CA GLN A 88 -8.88 4.48 -8.34
C GLN A 88 -9.87 5.03 -7.31
N ARG A 89 -11.03 4.38 -7.13
CA ARG A 89 -12.03 4.75 -6.13
C ARG A 89 -11.46 4.66 -4.70
N LEU A 90 -10.77 3.57 -4.38
CA LEU A 90 -10.10 3.39 -3.08
C LEU A 90 -8.98 4.41 -2.87
N ALA A 91 -8.23 4.75 -3.92
CA ALA A 91 -7.18 5.77 -3.87
C ALA A 91 -7.77 7.18 -3.62
N ALA A 92 -8.83 7.54 -4.34
CA ALA A 92 -9.52 8.81 -4.15
C ALA A 92 -10.07 8.95 -2.73
N HIS A 93 -10.70 7.90 -2.22
CA HIS A 93 -11.19 7.83 -0.84
C HIS A 93 -10.05 7.99 0.18
N ALA A 94 -8.92 7.28 0.00
CA ALA A 94 -7.77 7.41 0.88
C ALA A 94 -7.24 8.86 0.92
N GLN A 95 -7.25 9.57 -0.22
CA GLN A 95 -6.87 10.98 -0.28
C GLN A 95 -7.90 11.87 0.43
N GLU A 96 -9.20 11.62 0.26
CA GLU A 96 -10.28 12.39 0.86
C GLU A 96 -10.25 12.33 2.39
N ILE A 97 -10.02 11.15 2.95
CA ILE A 97 -9.94 10.95 4.41
C ILE A 97 -8.61 11.41 5.03
N GLY A 98 -7.65 11.88 4.23
CA GLY A 98 -6.37 12.39 4.73
C GLY A 98 -5.35 11.31 5.08
N ALA A 99 -5.37 10.15 4.44
CA ALA A 99 -4.31 9.15 4.59
C ALA A 99 -2.94 9.74 4.23
N PHE A 100 -1.87 9.20 4.80
CA PHE A 100 -0.49 9.66 4.50
C PHE A 100 -0.07 9.28 3.08
N GLY A 101 -0.46 8.12 2.59
CA GLY A 101 -0.07 7.61 1.28
C GLY A 101 -0.91 6.42 0.84
N ILE A 102 -0.69 6.01 -0.39
CA ILE A 102 -1.34 4.81 -0.95
C ILE A 102 -0.30 3.83 -1.47
N GLY A 103 -0.68 2.56 -1.53
CA GLY A 103 0.15 1.52 -2.15
C GLY A 103 -0.67 0.54 -2.96
N ALA A 104 -0.05 -0.08 -3.97
CA ALA A 104 -0.67 -1.14 -4.74
C ALA A 104 0.35 -2.19 -5.14
N MET A 105 -0.01 -3.47 -5.05
CA MET A 105 0.74 -4.56 -5.67
C MET A 105 0.22 -4.81 -7.08
N ALA A 106 1.02 -5.47 -7.93
CA ALA A 106 0.54 -5.96 -9.21
C ALA A 106 -0.69 -6.84 -9.02
N THR A 107 -1.68 -6.70 -9.91
CA THR A 107 -2.87 -7.54 -9.83
C THR A 107 -2.51 -9.03 -9.93
N PRO A 108 -3.11 -9.91 -9.11
CA PRO A 108 -2.90 -11.35 -9.23
C PRO A 108 -3.58 -11.96 -10.47
N PHE A 109 -4.55 -11.23 -11.05
CA PHE A 109 -5.26 -11.64 -12.27
C PHE A 109 -5.84 -10.41 -13.03
N PRO A 110 -5.56 -10.31 -14.35
CA PRO A 110 -4.57 -11.07 -15.12
C PRO A 110 -3.14 -10.78 -14.66
N LYS A 111 -2.22 -11.75 -14.83
CA LYS A 111 -0.81 -11.57 -14.43
C LYS A 111 -0.13 -10.52 -15.30
N ILE A 112 0.62 -9.63 -14.65
CA ILE A 112 1.47 -8.65 -15.32
C ILE A 112 2.84 -9.30 -15.55
N GLY A 113 3.27 -9.36 -16.82
CA GLY A 113 4.50 -10.04 -17.23
C GLY A 113 5.60 -9.13 -17.75
N ARG A 114 5.35 -7.82 -17.90
CA ARG A 114 6.31 -6.85 -18.45
C ARG A 114 6.35 -5.58 -17.62
N ILE A 115 7.54 -4.97 -17.55
CA ILE A 115 7.75 -3.70 -16.81
C ILE A 115 6.81 -2.61 -17.30
N GLU A 116 6.64 -2.45 -18.61
CA GLU A 116 5.78 -1.42 -19.18
C GLU A 116 4.30 -1.58 -18.78
N GLU A 117 3.81 -2.82 -18.71
CA GLU A 117 2.46 -3.12 -18.23
C GLU A 117 2.31 -2.77 -16.75
N LEU A 118 3.35 -3.06 -15.94
CA LEU A 118 3.36 -2.73 -14.52
C LEU A 118 3.36 -1.22 -14.30
N VAL A 119 4.19 -0.49 -15.03
CA VAL A 119 4.23 0.99 -14.94
C VAL A 119 2.87 1.56 -15.31
N LYS A 120 2.29 1.14 -16.45
CA LYS A 120 0.96 1.60 -16.86
C LYS A 120 -0.11 1.31 -15.80
N TYR A 121 -0.12 0.11 -15.23
CA TYR A 121 -1.05 -0.26 -14.15
C TYR A 121 -0.89 0.67 -12.93
N CYS A 122 0.35 0.97 -12.53
CA CYS A 122 0.63 1.89 -11.43
C CYS A 122 0.22 3.34 -11.75
N GLU A 123 0.45 3.81 -13.00
CA GLU A 123 0.01 5.14 -13.47
C GLU A 123 -1.51 5.28 -13.34
N GLU A 124 -2.25 4.28 -13.84
CA GLU A 124 -3.72 4.28 -13.81
C GLU A 124 -4.29 4.31 -12.39
N ILE A 125 -3.59 3.72 -11.41
CA ILE A 125 -4.01 3.77 -9.99
C ILE A 125 -3.62 5.11 -9.36
N ALA A 126 -2.38 5.58 -9.59
CA ALA A 126 -1.83 6.76 -8.94
C ALA A 126 -2.63 8.04 -9.24
N VAL A 127 -3.26 8.13 -10.42
CA VAL A 127 -4.12 9.28 -10.79
C VAL A 127 -5.36 9.41 -9.90
N GLY A 128 -5.76 8.35 -9.19
CA GLY A 128 -6.86 8.40 -8.22
C GLY A 128 -6.51 9.21 -6.96
N ALA A 129 -5.22 9.36 -6.62
CA ALA A 129 -4.76 10.11 -5.45
C ALA A 129 -3.49 10.92 -5.77
N PRO A 130 -3.56 11.92 -6.64
CA PRO A 130 -2.37 12.61 -7.15
C PRO A 130 -1.60 13.42 -6.09
N LYS A 131 -2.21 13.68 -4.93
CA LYS A 131 -1.59 14.44 -3.83
C LYS A 131 -0.91 13.55 -2.79
N LEU A 132 -1.18 12.23 -2.81
CA LEU A 132 -0.60 11.29 -1.86
C LEU A 132 0.64 10.60 -2.44
N PRO A 133 1.67 10.31 -1.61
CA PRO A 133 2.75 9.40 -1.99
C PRO A 133 2.22 8.06 -2.46
N PHE A 134 2.66 7.60 -3.63
CA PHE A 134 2.34 6.27 -4.18
C PHE A 134 3.51 5.32 -3.98
N TYR A 135 3.26 4.15 -3.39
CA TYR A 135 4.23 3.07 -3.18
C TYR A 135 3.84 1.83 -3.99
N TYR A 136 4.75 1.31 -4.80
CA TYR A 136 4.55 -0.01 -5.39
C TYR A 136 4.85 -1.10 -4.36
N TYR A 137 3.93 -2.06 -4.19
CA TYR A 137 4.14 -3.21 -3.30
C TYR A 137 4.61 -4.42 -4.09
N HIS A 138 5.94 -4.67 -4.04
CA HIS A 138 6.57 -5.81 -4.68
C HIS A 138 6.45 -7.06 -3.78
N ILE A 139 5.60 -8.00 -4.19
CA ILE A 139 5.37 -9.28 -3.51
C ILE A 139 5.10 -10.39 -4.54
N PRO A 140 6.12 -10.79 -5.33
CA PRO A 140 5.95 -11.70 -6.47
C PRO A 140 5.45 -13.08 -6.08
N ALA A 141 5.71 -13.54 -4.85
CA ALA A 141 5.20 -14.83 -4.35
C ALA A 141 3.66 -14.90 -4.36
N PHE A 142 2.95 -13.77 -4.21
CA PHE A 142 1.48 -13.73 -4.20
C PHE A 142 0.88 -13.48 -5.59
N ASN A 143 1.49 -12.58 -6.38
CA ASN A 143 0.90 -12.12 -7.64
C ASN A 143 1.58 -12.67 -8.90
N GLY A 144 2.73 -13.37 -8.74
CA GLY A 144 3.50 -13.95 -9.84
C GLY A 144 4.25 -12.93 -10.70
N ALA A 145 4.30 -11.66 -10.33
CA ALA A 145 5.02 -10.61 -11.06
C ALA A 145 6.51 -10.57 -10.63
N TYR A 146 7.27 -11.56 -11.08
CA TYR A 146 8.74 -11.64 -10.87
C TYR A 146 9.46 -10.73 -11.86
N LEU A 147 9.29 -9.42 -11.70
CA LEU A 147 9.89 -8.41 -12.57
C LEU A 147 11.08 -7.73 -11.88
N PRO A 148 12.18 -7.39 -12.62
CA PRO A 148 13.33 -6.70 -12.04
C PRO A 148 12.94 -5.30 -11.52
N MET A 149 13.05 -5.09 -10.22
CA MET A 149 12.61 -3.85 -9.60
C MET A 149 13.51 -2.65 -9.89
N LEU A 150 14.79 -2.87 -10.17
CA LEU A 150 15.65 -1.79 -10.65
C LEU A 150 15.19 -1.26 -12.01
N ASP A 151 14.74 -2.14 -12.91
CA ASP A 151 14.24 -1.74 -14.23
C ASP A 151 12.86 -1.05 -14.07
N PHE A 152 12.03 -1.50 -13.14
CA PHE A 152 10.79 -0.80 -12.79
C PHE A 152 11.08 0.62 -12.26
N LEU A 153 12.04 0.80 -11.35
CA LEU A 153 12.43 2.13 -10.84
C LEU A 153 12.88 3.08 -11.95
N LYS A 154 13.66 2.57 -12.89
CA LYS A 154 14.09 3.36 -14.07
C LYS A 154 12.92 3.73 -14.97
N ALA A 155 12.01 2.79 -15.18
CA ALA A 155 10.86 2.99 -16.09
C ALA A 155 9.77 3.88 -15.51
N VAL A 156 9.61 3.92 -14.18
CA VAL A 156 8.59 4.75 -13.51
C VAL A 156 9.04 6.20 -13.30
N ASP A 157 10.35 6.45 -13.39
CA ASP A 157 10.95 7.77 -13.17
C ASP A 157 10.38 8.79 -14.16
N GLY A 158 9.83 9.88 -13.63
CA GLY A 158 9.17 10.94 -14.41
C GLY A 158 7.77 10.60 -14.96
N ARG A 159 7.31 9.35 -14.82
CA ARG A 159 5.99 8.92 -15.30
C ARG A 159 4.91 9.02 -14.24
N ILE A 160 5.24 8.71 -12.98
CA ILE A 160 4.31 8.84 -11.85
C ILE A 160 4.82 9.97 -10.95
N PRO A 161 4.24 11.18 -11.02
CA PRO A 161 4.77 12.35 -10.31
C PRO A 161 4.82 12.20 -8.79
N ASN A 162 3.91 11.42 -8.23
CA ASN A 162 3.80 11.15 -6.79
C ASN A 162 4.41 9.80 -6.38
N PHE A 163 5.20 9.15 -7.23
CA PHE A 163 5.89 7.90 -6.88
C PHE A 163 6.90 8.14 -5.75
N ALA A 164 6.78 7.36 -4.67
CA ALA A 164 7.56 7.53 -3.45
C ALA A 164 8.50 6.35 -3.13
N GLY A 165 8.31 5.20 -3.77
CA GLY A 165 9.19 4.05 -3.57
C GLY A 165 8.51 2.69 -3.69
N ILE A 166 9.24 1.67 -3.25
CA ILE A 166 8.80 0.27 -3.29
C ILE A 166 8.73 -0.29 -1.86
N LYS A 167 7.57 -0.87 -1.48
CA LYS A 167 7.51 -1.82 -0.38
C LYS A 167 8.00 -3.17 -0.93
N TYR A 168 9.25 -3.51 -0.58
CA TYR A 168 9.94 -4.67 -1.15
C TYR A 168 9.78 -5.90 -0.25
N THR A 169 9.11 -6.93 -0.75
CA THR A 169 8.84 -8.19 -0.03
C THR A 169 9.24 -9.36 -0.95
N PHE A 170 10.54 -9.55 -1.09
CA PHE A 170 11.16 -10.62 -1.88
C PHE A 170 12.54 -10.95 -1.32
N GLU A 171 13.01 -12.18 -1.50
CA GLU A 171 14.23 -12.70 -0.85
C GLU A 171 15.54 -12.18 -1.46
N SER A 172 15.51 -11.57 -2.66
CA SER A 172 16.71 -11.10 -3.34
C SER A 172 17.29 -9.84 -2.68
N LEU A 173 18.18 -10.02 -1.71
CA LEU A 173 18.92 -8.92 -1.09
C LEU A 173 19.84 -8.20 -2.08
N TYR A 174 20.30 -8.89 -3.12
CA TYR A 174 21.08 -8.29 -4.19
C TYR A 174 20.26 -7.22 -4.94
N GLU A 175 19.07 -7.59 -5.40
CA GLU A 175 18.17 -6.67 -6.09
C GLU A 175 17.69 -5.53 -5.16
N TYR A 176 17.33 -5.87 -3.91
CA TYR A 176 16.99 -4.86 -2.90
C TYR A 176 18.09 -3.80 -2.76
N ASN A 177 19.36 -4.22 -2.67
CA ASN A 177 20.47 -3.30 -2.56
C ASN A 177 20.67 -2.43 -3.81
N GLN A 178 20.46 -2.99 -5.00
CA GLN A 178 20.48 -2.20 -6.26
C GLN A 178 19.38 -1.14 -6.24
N CYS A 179 18.14 -1.49 -5.84
CA CYS A 179 17.04 -0.55 -5.71
C CYS A 179 17.32 0.55 -4.68
N ARG A 180 17.89 0.17 -3.52
CA ARG A 180 18.22 1.11 -2.44
C ARG A 180 19.29 2.14 -2.86
N LEU A 181 20.20 1.76 -3.74
CA LEU A 181 21.28 2.63 -4.23
C LEU A 181 20.86 3.48 -5.44
N TYR A 182 19.70 3.22 -6.02
CA TYR A 182 19.17 3.99 -7.13
C TYR A 182 18.46 5.23 -6.60
N LYS A 183 19.08 6.43 -6.77
CA LYS A 183 18.59 7.77 -6.34
C LYS A 183 18.23 7.91 -4.85
#